data_de922d51006862a6235250ad8a5ad46a
#
_entry.id   de922d51006862a6235250ad8a5ad46a
#
_cell.length_a   1.000
_cell.length_b   1.000
_cell.length_c   1.000
_cell.angle_alpha   90.00
_cell.angle_beta   90.00
_cell.angle_gamma   90.00
#
_symmetry.space_group_name_H-M   'P 1'
#
loop_
_entity.id
_entity.type
_entity.pdbx_description
1 polymer ?
#
loop_
_entity_poly.entity_id
_entity_poly.type
_entity_poly.pdbx_seq_one_letter_code
_entity_poly.pdbx_strand_id
1 'polypeptide(L)'
;MNSHVLTGAIYRLPFDLLNDFEPVALLANNPSVIVSKKDVPARDLKELIAWVKANRDKVLVGTSGVGAATHLGGILFENLTDTRVQFVPFRGAGPAMQALVAGQIDLVFDQLSNSLPQLQAGTIKSYAVMAETRAIAAPDIPTVDEAGLTKLYLPVWNGMWAPKGTPKDIIRKLNKAVVESLADTTVRQRLADIGQQIYPREQQSPEALGAYHKAEIEKWWPIVKAAGIKAD
;
A
#
# COMPACT_ATOMS: atom_id res chain seq x y z
N MET A 1 4.00 6.54 2.27
CA MET A 1 4.99 5.64 1.66
C MET A 1 5.37 6.07 0.23
N ASN A 2 4.48 6.11 -0.73
CA ASN A 2 4.84 6.34 -2.15
C ASN A 2 5.73 7.58 -2.37
N SER A 3 5.29 8.77 -1.96
CA SER A 3 5.99 10.04 -2.21
C SER A 3 7.31 10.19 -1.44
N HIS A 4 7.45 9.58 -0.27
CA HIS A 4 8.62 9.73 0.60
C HIS A 4 9.53 8.49 0.65
N VAL A 5 9.22 7.43 -0.08
CA VAL A 5 10.06 6.23 -0.17
C VAL A 5 10.26 5.84 -1.63
N LEU A 6 9.20 5.36 -2.30
CA LEU A 6 9.33 4.74 -3.62
C LEU A 6 9.74 5.75 -4.70
N THR A 7 9.22 6.97 -4.64
CA THR A 7 9.51 8.02 -5.64
C THR A 7 11.01 8.30 -5.76
N GLY A 8 11.76 8.32 -4.65
CA GLY A 8 13.21 8.56 -4.66
C GLY A 8 14.04 7.45 -5.29
N ALA A 9 13.50 6.22 -5.37
CA ALA A 9 14.15 5.11 -6.07
C ALA A 9 13.92 5.14 -7.59
N ILE A 10 12.86 5.84 -8.04
CA ILE A 10 12.33 5.81 -9.42
C ILE A 10 12.69 7.09 -10.17
N TYR A 11 12.56 8.24 -9.50
CA TYR A 11 12.72 9.56 -10.11
C TYR A 11 13.95 10.28 -9.55
N ARG A 12 14.58 11.09 -10.40
CA ARG A 12 15.59 12.05 -9.93
C ARG A 12 14.88 13.25 -9.31
N LEU A 13 14.88 13.30 -7.98
CA LEU A 13 14.24 14.38 -7.24
C LEU A 13 15.17 15.61 -7.10
N PRO A 14 14.63 16.84 -7.11
CA PRO A 14 15.39 18.06 -6.83
C PRO A 14 15.62 18.30 -5.32
N PHE A 15 15.26 17.35 -4.46
CA PHE A 15 15.37 17.41 -3.00
C PHE A 15 15.74 16.03 -2.43
N ASP A 16 16.30 16.03 -1.23
CA ASP A 16 16.64 14.83 -0.47
C ASP A 16 15.48 14.44 0.47
N LEU A 17 14.99 13.20 0.33
CA LEU A 17 13.85 12.72 1.10
C LEU A 17 14.12 12.60 2.61
N LEU A 18 15.38 12.39 3.01
CA LEU A 18 15.76 12.25 4.42
C LEU A 18 16.24 13.57 5.03
N ASN A 19 16.87 14.45 4.21
CA ASN A 19 17.57 15.62 4.73
C ASN A 19 16.85 16.96 4.49
N ASP A 20 15.83 17.01 3.63
CA ASP A 20 15.11 18.26 3.34
C ASP A 20 13.74 18.35 4.00
N PHE A 21 13.42 17.39 4.88
CA PHE A 21 12.18 17.36 5.65
C PHE A 21 12.43 17.06 7.13
N GLU A 22 11.65 17.71 7.98
CA GLU A 22 11.59 17.41 9.43
C GLU A 22 10.43 16.45 9.68
N PRO A 23 10.65 15.26 10.25
CA PRO A 23 9.57 14.36 10.61
C PRO A 23 8.70 14.96 11.71
N VAL A 24 7.38 14.79 11.61
CA VAL A 24 6.42 15.26 12.61
C VAL A 24 5.76 14.09 13.33
N ALA A 25 5.10 13.19 12.60
CA ALA A 25 4.43 12.04 13.20
C ALA A 25 4.20 10.91 12.19
N LEU A 26 4.33 9.66 12.63
CA LEU A 26 3.79 8.50 11.95
C LEU A 26 2.30 8.40 12.28
N LEU A 27 1.44 8.20 11.26
CA LEU A 27 -0.01 8.34 11.42
C LEU A 27 -0.72 6.98 11.45
N ALA A 28 -0.87 6.37 10.29
CA ALA A 28 -1.61 5.14 10.12
C ALA A 28 -1.02 4.28 9.00
N ASN A 29 -1.25 2.97 9.12
CA ASN A 29 -1.02 1.99 8.08
C ASN A 29 -2.32 1.66 7.37
N ASN A 30 -2.27 1.57 6.05
CA ASN A 30 -3.36 1.12 5.20
C ASN A 30 -2.94 -0.22 4.58
N PRO A 31 -3.43 -1.35 5.07
CA PRO A 31 -3.03 -2.66 4.54
C PRO A 31 -3.34 -2.77 3.06
N SER A 32 -2.43 -3.39 2.29
CA SER A 32 -2.71 -3.74 0.91
C SER A 32 -3.46 -5.08 0.84
N VAL A 33 -4.30 -5.24 -0.17
CA VAL A 33 -5.12 -6.42 -0.41
C VAL A 33 -5.06 -6.81 -1.89
N ILE A 34 -5.04 -8.10 -2.18
CA ILE A 34 -5.13 -8.65 -3.54
C ILE A 34 -6.61 -8.79 -3.88
N VAL A 35 -7.07 -8.07 -4.91
CA VAL A 35 -8.46 -8.11 -5.34
C VAL A 35 -8.58 -8.38 -6.83
N SER A 36 -9.69 -8.99 -7.24
CA SER A 36 -10.03 -9.22 -8.65
C SER A 36 -11.44 -8.76 -8.98
N LYS A 37 -11.71 -8.59 -10.28
CA LYS A 37 -13.09 -8.56 -10.78
C LYS A 37 -13.84 -9.82 -10.39
N LYS A 38 -15.17 -9.76 -10.35
CA LYS A 38 -16.03 -10.85 -9.87
C LYS A 38 -15.91 -12.14 -10.68
N ASP A 39 -15.67 -12.04 -11.99
CA ASP A 39 -15.69 -13.17 -12.93
C ASP A 39 -14.39 -13.98 -13.00
N VAL A 40 -13.33 -13.60 -12.29
CA VAL A 40 -12.12 -14.42 -12.18
C VAL A 40 -12.49 -15.76 -11.53
N PRO A 41 -12.20 -16.93 -12.14
CA PRO A 41 -12.69 -18.22 -11.68
C PRO A 41 -11.89 -18.81 -10.49
N ALA A 42 -11.18 -17.97 -9.74
CA ALA A 42 -10.42 -18.37 -8.55
C ALA A 42 -11.22 -18.09 -7.28
N ARG A 43 -11.16 -19.00 -6.31
CA ARG A 43 -11.85 -18.91 -5.01
C ARG A 43 -10.89 -18.50 -3.87
N ASP A 44 -9.59 -18.79 -4.05
CA ASP A 44 -8.54 -18.48 -3.09
C ASP A 44 -7.24 -18.04 -3.81
N LEU A 45 -6.21 -17.67 -3.04
CA LEU A 45 -4.95 -17.17 -3.59
C LEU A 45 -4.21 -18.24 -4.39
N LYS A 46 -4.28 -19.51 -4.01
CA LYS A 46 -3.64 -20.60 -4.72
C LYS A 46 -4.27 -20.81 -6.09
N GLU A 47 -5.60 -20.81 -6.17
CA GLU A 47 -6.32 -20.88 -7.45
C GLU A 47 -6.06 -19.65 -8.30
N LEU A 48 -5.96 -18.44 -7.69
CA LEU A 48 -5.60 -17.22 -8.39
C LEU A 48 -4.21 -17.34 -9.05
N ILE A 49 -3.21 -17.80 -8.31
CA ILE A 49 -1.86 -17.98 -8.86
C ILE A 49 -1.89 -18.99 -10.02
N ALA A 50 -2.61 -20.10 -9.87
CA ALA A 50 -2.75 -21.10 -10.94
C ALA A 50 -3.44 -20.51 -12.17
N TRP A 51 -4.49 -19.71 -11.97
CA TRP A 51 -5.21 -19.04 -13.06
C TRP A 51 -4.33 -17.99 -13.77
N VAL A 52 -3.55 -17.20 -13.04
CA VAL A 52 -2.60 -16.24 -13.63
C VAL A 52 -1.53 -16.96 -14.45
N LYS A 53 -0.99 -18.10 -13.94
CA LYS A 53 -0.03 -18.93 -14.68
C LYS A 53 -0.61 -19.46 -16.00
N ALA A 54 -1.86 -19.95 -15.97
CA ALA A 54 -2.54 -20.46 -17.15
C ALA A 54 -2.87 -19.38 -18.18
N ASN A 55 -2.99 -18.12 -17.73
CA ASN A 55 -3.30 -16.96 -18.58
C ASN A 55 -2.10 -15.98 -18.70
N ARG A 56 -0.89 -16.51 -18.65
CA ARG A 56 0.35 -15.73 -18.73
C ARG A 56 0.28 -14.68 -19.83
N ASP A 57 0.74 -13.45 -19.53
CA ASP A 57 0.76 -12.30 -20.43
C ASP A 57 -0.63 -11.82 -20.93
N LYS A 58 -1.73 -12.33 -20.39
CA LYS A 58 -3.10 -11.91 -20.73
C LYS A 58 -3.83 -11.23 -19.58
N VAL A 59 -3.41 -11.50 -18.33
CA VAL A 59 -4.03 -10.93 -17.14
C VAL A 59 -3.69 -9.45 -17.03
N LEU A 60 -4.70 -8.61 -16.94
CA LEU A 60 -4.58 -7.15 -16.83
C LEU A 60 -4.59 -6.73 -15.36
N VAL A 61 -3.51 -6.12 -14.92
CA VAL A 61 -3.37 -5.62 -13.53
C VAL A 61 -3.39 -4.10 -13.53
N GLY A 62 -4.43 -3.53 -12.91
CA GLY A 62 -4.54 -2.08 -12.75
C GLY A 62 -3.56 -1.54 -11.72
N THR A 63 -2.93 -0.40 -12.03
CA THR A 63 -2.06 0.30 -11.09
C THR A 63 -2.46 1.77 -10.94
N SER A 64 -2.14 2.37 -9.81
CA SER A 64 -2.38 3.81 -9.59
C SER A 64 -1.28 4.70 -10.20
N GLY A 65 -0.50 4.14 -11.13
CA GLY A 65 0.61 4.76 -11.83
C GLY A 65 1.88 3.92 -11.75
N VAL A 66 2.82 4.17 -12.66
CA VAL A 66 4.12 3.50 -12.68
C VAL A 66 4.88 3.80 -11.39
N GLY A 67 5.43 2.77 -10.75
CA GLY A 67 6.17 2.91 -9.48
C GLY A 67 5.32 3.15 -8.23
N ALA A 68 3.99 3.21 -8.35
CA ALA A 68 3.12 3.25 -7.18
C ALA A 68 3.15 1.91 -6.41
N ALA A 69 2.65 1.90 -5.16
CA ALA A 69 2.58 0.68 -4.35
C ALA A 69 1.76 -0.42 -5.05
N THR A 70 0.68 -0.07 -5.73
CA THR A 70 -0.15 -0.99 -6.54
C THR A 70 0.65 -1.65 -7.67
N HIS A 71 1.59 -0.94 -8.29
CA HIS A 71 2.49 -1.50 -9.31
C HIS A 71 3.54 -2.42 -8.67
N LEU A 72 4.16 -1.95 -7.59
CA LEU A 72 5.16 -2.74 -6.85
C LEU A 72 4.57 -4.05 -6.31
N GLY A 73 3.33 -4.02 -5.80
CA GLY A 73 2.61 -5.21 -5.36
C GLY A 73 2.49 -6.26 -6.44
N GLY A 74 2.15 -5.85 -7.67
CA GLY A 74 2.08 -6.74 -8.81
C GLY A 74 3.44 -7.34 -9.21
N ILE A 75 4.50 -6.52 -9.21
CA ILE A 75 5.87 -6.97 -9.49
C ILE A 75 6.36 -7.97 -8.43
N LEU A 76 6.11 -7.69 -7.15
CA LEU A 76 6.46 -8.63 -6.08
C LEU A 76 5.70 -9.96 -6.22
N PHE A 77 4.41 -9.89 -6.58
CA PHE A 77 3.60 -11.07 -6.86
C PHE A 77 4.17 -11.88 -8.02
N GLU A 78 4.50 -11.25 -9.17
CA GLU A 78 5.14 -11.92 -10.31
C GLU A 78 6.42 -12.65 -9.90
N ASN A 79 7.30 -11.96 -9.16
CA ASN A 79 8.59 -12.53 -8.76
C ASN A 79 8.45 -13.70 -7.78
N LEU A 80 7.50 -13.63 -6.84
CA LEU A 80 7.30 -14.69 -5.85
C LEU A 80 6.55 -15.91 -6.41
N THR A 81 5.75 -15.71 -7.45
CA THR A 81 4.90 -16.78 -8.01
C THR A 81 5.37 -17.29 -9.36
N ASP A 82 6.43 -16.72 -9.93
CA ASP A 82 6.87 -16.97 -11.31
C ASP A 82 5.71 -16.83 -12.31
N THR A 83 4.99 -15.72 -12.21
CA THR A 83 3.91 -15.35 -13.13
C THR A 83 4.32 -14.15 -13.99
N ARG A 84 3.51 -13.83 -15.00
CA ARG A 84 3.64 -12.60 -15.82
C ARG A 84 2.25 -12.05 -16.06
N VAL A 85 2.13 -10.71 -15.94
CA VAL A 85 0.89 -9.97 -16.12
C VAL A 85 1.15 -8.72 -16.98
N GLN A 86 0.10 -8.09 -17.46
CA GLN A 86 0.18 -6.80 -18.15
C GLN A 86 -0.29 -5.69 -17.20
N PHE A 87 0.57 -4.71 -16.92
CA PHE A 87 0.22 -3.57 -16.10
C PHE A 87 -0.48 -2.49 -16.90
N VAL A 88 -1.65 -2.05 -16.39
CA VAL A 88 -2.45 -0.96 -16.96
C VAL A 88 -2.41 0.22 -15.99
N PRO A 89 -1.66 1.30 -16.31
CA PRO A 89 -1.54 2.46 -15.42
C PRO A 89 -2.77 3.37 -15.51
N PHE A 90 -3.28 3.75 -14.34
CA PHE A 90 -4.35 4.73 -14.18
C PHE A 90 -3.84 5.97 -13.42
N ARG A 91 -4.60 7.07 -13.50
CA ARG A 91 -4.32 8.31 -12.74
C ARG A 91 -4.85 8.21 -11.31
N GLY A 92 -4.42 7.18 -10.55
CA GLY A 92 -4.81 6.95 -9.17
C GLY A 92 -5.57 5.64 -8.93
N ALA A 93 -5.80 5.31 -7.67
CA ALA A 93 -6.45 4.06 -7.25
C ALA A 93 -7.95 4.03 -7.58
N GLY A 94 -8.66 5.16 -7.47
CA GLY A 94 -10.09 5.24 -7.77
C GLY A 94 -10.44 4.84 -9.21
N PRO A 95 -9.84 5.45 -10.25
CA PRO A 95 -10.03 5.02 -11.64
C PRO A 95 -9.65 3.56 -11.90
N ALA A 96 -8.59 3.04 -11.27
CA ALA A 96 -8.23 1.61 -11.37
C ALA A 96 -9.32 0.71 -10.77
N MET A 97 -9.88 1.08 -9.62
CA MET A 97 -10.99 0.36 -8.98
C MET A 97 -12.25 0.39 -9.85
N GLN A 98 -12.59 1.53 -10.45
CA GLN A 98 -13.71 1.63 -11.37
C GLN A 98 -13.57 0.70 -12.57
N ALA A 99 -12.36 0.64 -13.16
CA ALA A 99 -12.04 -0.28 -14.26
C ALA A 99 -12.13 -1.75 -13.83
N LEU A 100 -11.74 -2.08 -12.59
CA LEU A 100 -11.87 -3.42 -12.02
C LEU A 100 -13.33 -3.83 -11.88
N VAL A 101 -14.16 -2.98 -11.29
CA VAL A 101 -15.60 -3.22 -11.10
C VAL A 101 -16.32 -3.34 -12.45
N ALA A 102 -15.91 -2.55 -13.46
CA ALA A 102 -16.42 -2.62 -14.82
C ALA A 102 -15.92 -3.82 -15.63
N GLY A 103 -15.00 -4.65 -15.06
CA GLY A 103 -14.44 -5.82 -15.73
C GLY A 103 -13.41 -5.53 -16.82
N GLN A 104 -12.94 -4.28 -16.93
CA GLN A 104 -11.95 -3.85 -17.93
C GLN A 104 -10.52 -4.31 -17.60
N ILE A 105 -10.25 -4.59 -16.34
CA ILE A 105 -9.02 -5.19 -15.84
C ILE A 105 -9.36 -6.35 -14.91
N ASP A 106 -8.38 -7.22 -14.64
CA ASP A 106 -8.63 -8.47 -13.92
C ASP A 106 -8.30 -8.37 -12.43
N LEU A 107 -7.19 -7.72 -12.10
CA LEU A 107 -6.62 -7.66 -10.75
C LEU A 107 -6.17 -6.25 -10.38
N VAL A 108 -6.14 -5.98 -9.06
CA VAL A 108 -5.45 -4.84 -8.47
C VAL A 108 -4.83 -5.27 -7.14
N PHE A 109 -3.58 -4.87 -6.89
CA PHE A 109 -2.91 -4.94 -5.58
C PHE A 109 -3.19 -3.62 -4.86
N ASP A 110 -4.34 -3.51 -4.23
CA ASP A 110 -4.91 -2.24 -3.80
C ASP A 110 -4.75 -1.97 -2.30
N GLN A 111 -5.02 -0.75 -1.89
CA GLN A 111 -5.17 -0.41 -0.48
C GLN A 111 -6.57 -0.81 0.00
N LEU A 112 -6.66 -1.42 1.18
CA LEU A 112 -7.92 -1.91 1.73
C LEU A 112 -8.96 -0.79 1.84
N SER A 113 -8.57 0.43 2.19
CA SER A 113 -9.47 1.58 2.29
C SER A 113 -10.21 1.91 0.98
N ASN A 114 -9.60 1.63 -0.17
CA ASN A 114 -10.21 1.83 -1.48
C ASN A 114 -11.07 0.62 -1.91
N SER A 115 -10.63 -0.60 -1.55
CA SER A 115 -11.32 -1.84 -1.92
C SER A 115 -12.49 -2.20 -0.99
N LEU A 116 -12.44 -1.80 0.28
CA LEU A 116 -13.39 -2.24 1.32
C LEU A 116 -14.86 -1.99 0.96
N PRO A 117 -15.27 -0.80 0.46
CA PRO A 117 -16.66 -0.58 0.05
C PRO A 117 -17.13 -1.53 -1.06
N GLN A 118 -16.25 -1.85 -2.01
CA GLN A 118 -16.56 -2.75 -3.14
C GLN A 118 -16.62 -4.22 -2.69
N LEU A 119 -15.79 -4.61 -1.74
CA LEU A 119 -15.82 -5.94 -1.11
C LEU A 119 -17.12 -6.12 -0.33
N GLN A 120 -17.52 -5.13 0.47
CA GLN A 120 -18.79 -5.13 1.22
C GLN A 120 -20.00 -5.17 0.29
N ALA A 121 -19.94 -4.49 -0.85
CA ALA A 121 -20.97 -4.53 -1.89
C ALA A 121 -20.97 -5.83 -2.73
N GLY A 122 -19.95 -6.69 -2.57
CA GLY A 122 -19.80 -7.93 -3.32
C GLY A 122 -19.55 -7.74 -4.82
N THR A 123 -19.05 -6.58 -5.24
CA THR A 123 -18.77 -6.24 -6.65
C THR A 123 -17.40 -6.74 -7.12
N ILE A 124 -16.48 -7.02 -6.19
CA ILE A 124 -15.15 -7.57 -6.42
C ILE A 124 -14.89 -8.75 -5.47
N LYS A 125 -13.80 -9.49 -5.69
CA LYS A 125 -13.31 -10.56 -4.81
C LYS A 125 -12.00 -10.18 -4.17
N SER A 126 -11.76 -10.66 -2.93
CA SER A 126 -10.48 -10.59 -2.24
C SER A 126 -9.85 -11.96 -2.12
N TYR A 127 -8.51 -12.01 -2.01
CA TYR A 127 -7.75 -13.25 -1.87
C TYR A 127 -6.87 -13.29 -0.63
N ALA A 128 -6.17 -12.19 -0.36
CA ALA A 128 -5.34 -12.07 0.85
C ALA A 128 -4.99 -10.62 1.15
N VAL A 129 -4.79 -10.31 2.43
CA VAL A 129 -4.14 -9.09 2.90
C VAL A 129 -2.62 -9.27 2.80
N MET A 130 -1.92 -8.31 2.21
CA MET A 130 -0.46 -8.34 2.00
C MET A 130 0.28 -7.88 3.27
N ALA A 131 0.05 -8.56 4.38
CA ALA A 131 0.59 -8.28 5.70
C ALA A 131 0.72 -9.58 6.52
N GLU A 132 1.48 -9.51 7.61
CA GLU A 132 1.67 -10.63 8.56
C GLU A 132 0.43 -10.88 9.44
N THR A 133 -0.42 -9.87 9.60
CA THR A 133 -1.65 -9.95 10.41
C THR A 133 -2.86 -9.55 9.58
N ARG A 134 -4.01 -10.13 9.90
CA ARG A 134 -5.29 -9.78 9.26
C ARG A 134 -5.67 -8.32 9.52
N ALA A 135 -6.35 -7.71 8.56
CA ALA A 135 -6.88 -6.36 8.72
C ALA A 135 -8.10 -6.37 9.65
N ILE A 136 -8.13 -5.48 10.63
CA ILE A 136 -9.24 -5.39 11.62
C ILE A 136 -10.57 -5.13 10.92
N ALA A 137 -10.59 -4.29 9.89
CA ALA A 137 -11.81 -3.95 9.15
C ALA A 137 -12.28 -5.05 8.17
N ALA A 138 -11.47 -6.08 7.94
CA ALA A 138 -11.78 -7.21 7.06
C ALA A 138 -11.19 -8.51 7.62
N PRO A 139 -11.65 -8.97 8.80
CA PRO A 139 -11.06 -10.11 9.51
C PRO A 139 -11.25 -11.45 8.79
N ASP A 140 -12.20 -11.52 7.87
CA ASP A 140 -12.46 -12.73 7.06
C ASP A 140 -11.45 -12.91 5.92
N ILE A 141 -10.71 -11.87 5.53
CA ILE A 141 -9.69 -11.97 4.50
C ILE A 141 -8.40 -12.52 5.13
N PRO A 142 -7.89 -13.67 4.66
CA PRO A 142 -6.66 -14.24 5.19
C PRO A 142 -5.45 -13.35 4.89
N THR A 143 -4.38 -13.51 5.64
CA THR A 143 -3.08 -12.94 5.29
C THR A 143 -2.46 -13.71 4.12
N VAL A 144 -1.45 -13.13 3.47
CA VAL A 144 -0.69 -13.85 2.42
C VAL A 144 0.00 -15.10 2.98
N ASP A 145 0.42 -15.10 4.25
CA ASP A 145 1.01 -16.28 4.90
C ASP A 145 -0.01 -17.39 5.11
N GLU A 146 -1.19 -17.07 5.64
CA GLU A 146 -2.30 -18.01 5.79
C GLU A 146 -2.76 -18.57 4.44
N ALA A 147 -2.67 -17.76 3.38
CA ALA A 147 -3.00 -18.14 2.01
C ALA A 147 -1.85 -18.85 1.26
N GLY A 148 -0.69 -19.09 1.92
CA GLY A 148 0.43 -19.88 1.40
C GLY A 148 1.41 -19.10 0.51
N LEU A 149 1.38 -17.77 0.51
CA LEU A 149 2.33 -16.93 -0.23
C LEU A 149 3.09 -16.00 0.74
N THR A 150 4.08 -16.54 1.42
CA THR A 150 4.90 -15.80 2.38
C THR A 150 5.75 -14.71 1.70
N LYS A 151 6.13 -13.66 2.45
CA LYS A 151 7.01 -12.56 2.02
C LYS A 151 6.37 -11.55 1.04
N LEU A 152 5.11 -11.69 0.68
CA LEU A 152 4.39 -10.68 -0.09
C LEU A 152 3.80 -9.61 0.82
N TYR A 153 4.66 -8.89 1.54
CA TYR A 153 4.21 -7.82 2.45
C TYR A 153 4.41 -6.46 1.79
N LEU A 154 3.33 -5.69 1.73
CA LEU A 154 3.31 -4.36 1.17
C LEU A 154 2.53 -3.39 2.08
N PRO A 155 3.13 -2.92 3.18
CA PRO A 155 2.52 -1.91 4.01
C PRO A 155 2.47 -0.58 3.26
N VAL A 156 1.32 0.08 3.26
CA VAL A 156 1.19 1.45 2.78
C VAL A 156 0.90 2.35 3.97
N TRP A 157 1.89 3.06 4.41
CA TRP A 157 1.84 3.89 5.60
C TRP A 157 1.83 5.38 5.28
N ASN A 158 1.31 6.16 6.21
CA ASN A 158 1.21 7.61 6.14
C ASN A 158 1.99 8.25 7.28
N GLY A 159 2.72 9.29 6.97
CA GLY A 159 3.41 10.13 7.93
C GLY A 159 3.19 11.61 7.61
N MET A 160 3.54 12.46 8.55
CA MET A 160 3.50 13.91 8.40
C MET A 160 4.91 14.47 8.54
N TRP A 161 5.29 15.35 7.61
CA TRP A 161 6.56 16.06 7.60
C TRP A 161 6.35 17.56 7.50
N ALA A 162 7.33 18.32 7.94
CA ALA A 162 7.45 19.76 7.72
C ALA A 162 8.71 20.05 6.89
N PRO A 163 8.83 21.23 6.28
CA PRO A 163 10.06 21.63 5.59
C PRO A 163 11.26 21.66 6.53
N LYS A 164 12.44 21.40 5.97
CA LYS A 164 13.72 21.50 6.69
C LYS A 164 13.85 22.85 7.40
N GLY A 165 14.40 22.84 8.62
CA GLY A 165 14.61 24.03 9.42
C GLY A 165 13.35 24.55 10.12
N THR A 166 12.23 23.84 10.06
CA THR A 166 11.06 24.15 10.89
C THR A 166 11.47 24.08 12.37
N PRO A 167 11.21 25.17 13.18
CA PRO A 167 11.62 25.21 14.58
C PRO A 167 11.10 24.04 15.39
N LYS A 168 11.92 23.51 16.29
CA LYS A 168 11.58 22.33 17.10
C LYS A 168 10.32 22.49 17.97
N ASP A 169 10.03 23.71 18.40
CA ASP A 169 8.81 24.01 19.15
C ASP A 169 7.56 23.92 18.27
N ILE A 170 7.66 24.28 16.98
CA ILE A 170 6.58 24.08 16.01
C ILE A 170 6.40 22.59 15.72
N ILE A 171 7.49 21.83 15.51
CA ILE A 171 7.40 20.37 15.33
C ILE A 171 6.70 19.72 16.53
N ARG A 172 7.07 20.10 17.76
CA ARG A 172 6.41 19.60 18.99
C ARG A 172 4.92 19.94 19.05
N LYS A 173 4.54 21.17 18.67
CA LYS A 173 3.13 21.60 18.62
C LYS A 173 2.33 20.79 17.59
N LEU A 174 2.88 20.60 16.40
CA LEU A 174 2.26 19.79 15.35
C LEU A 174 2.12 18.33 15.78
N ASN A 175 3.19 17.73 16.31
CA ASN A 175 3.16 16.35 16.81
C ASN A 175 2.10 16.18 17.89
N LYS A 176 2.06 17.09 18.89
CA LYS A 176 1.05 17.05 19.95
C LYS A 176 -0.38 17.07 19.37
N ALA A 177 -0.66 17.99 18.45
CA ALA A 177 -1.97 18.10 17.82
C ALA A 177 -2.35 16.83 17.05
N VAL A 178 -1.40 16.22 16.32
CA VAL A 178 -1.61 14.95 15.62
C VAL A 178 -1.90 13.82 16.59
N VAL A 179 -1.10 13.67 17.64
CA VAL A 179 -1.27 12.60 18.66
C VAL A 179 -2.63 12.73 19.37
N GLU A 180 -3.05 13.96 19.71
CA GLU A 180 -4.36 14.24 20.31
C GLU A 180 -5.50 13.91 19.33
N SER A 181 -5.36 14.29 18.05
CA SER A 181 -6.34 13.95 17.01
C SER A 181 -6.46 12.45 16.77
N LEU A 182 -5.34 11.72 16.74
CA LEU A 182 -5.35 10.25 16.57
C LEU A 182 -5.86 9.52 17.83
N ALA A 183 -5.90 10.17 18.98
CA ALA A 183 -6.50 9.63 20.21
C ALA A 183 -8.01 9.89 20.30
N ASP A 184 -8.55 10.84 19.52
CA ASP A 184 -9.98 11.12 19.49
C ASP A 184 -10.79 9.91 19.00
N THR A 185 -11.87 9.59 19.71
CA THR A 185 -12.68 8.39 19.43
C THR A 185 -13.35 8.46 18.07
N THR A 186 -13.81 9.64 17.65
CA THR A 186 -14.47 9.83 16.34
C THR A 186 -13.47 9.66 15.20
N VAL A 187 -12.26 10.21 15.35
CA VAL A 187 -11.18 10.05 14.36
C VAL A 187 -10.77 8.59 14.27
N ARG A 188 -10.56 7.92 15.39
CA ARG A 188 -10.23 6.49 15.45
C ARG A 188 -11.27 5.64 14.74
N GLN A 189 -12.56 5.87 15.04
CA GLN A 189 -13.65 5.12 14.41
C GLN A 189 -13.67 5.35 12.90
N ARG A 190 -13.60 6.60 12.44
CA ARG A 190 -13.58 6.91 11.00
C ARG A 190 -12.41 6.28 10.26
N LEU A 191 -11.21 6.25 10.85
CA LEU A 191 -10.06 5.58 10.25
C LEU A 191 -10.22 4.07 10.23
N ALA A 192 -10.78 3.48 11.30
CA ALA A 192 -11.08 2.05 11.36
C ALA A 192 -12.13 1.65 10.30
N ASP A 193 -13.20 2.44 10.13
CA ASP A 193 -14.28 2.18 9.16
C ASP A 193 -13.77 2.09 7.71
N ILE A 194 -12.69 2.81 7.39
CA ILE A 194 -12.02 2.73 6.09
C ILE A 194 -10.81 1.79 6.08
N GLY A 195 -10.67 0.93 7.10
CA GLY A 195 -9.62 -0.09 7.15
C GLY A 195 -8.22 0.42 7.49
N GLN A 196 -8.06 1.66 7.94
CA GLN A 196 -6.77 2.18 8.38
C GLN A 196 -6.47 1.81 9.84
N GLN A 197 -5.23 1.46 10.10
CA GLN A 197 -4.73 1.06 11.42
C GLN A 197 -3.79 2.15 11.95
N ILE A 198 -4.23 2.85 13.00
CA ILE A 198 -3.42 3.88 13.67
C ILE A 198 -2.23 3.21 14.35
N TYR A 199 -1.02 3.76 14.15
CA TYR A 199 0.17 3.28 14.85
C TYR A 199 0.05 3.47 16.37
N PRO A 200 0.67 2.60 17.18
CA PRO A 200 0.77 2.76 18.63
C PRO A 200 1.38 4.13 19.00
N ARG A 201 0.96 4.69 20.12
CA ARG A 201 1.32 6.05 20.54
C ARG A 201 2.83 6.28 20.63
N GLU A 202 3.58 5.29 21.07
CA GLU A 202 5.05 5.29 21.14
C GLU A 202 5.72 5.41 19.77
N GLN A 203 5.04 5.04 18.69
CA GLN A 203 5.53 5.16 17.31
C GLN A 203 5.12 6.47 16.63
N GLN A 204 4.29 7.31 17.27
CA GLN A 204 3.79 8.55 16.69
C GLN A 204 4.75 9.74 16.90
N SER A 205 5.94 9.54 17.42
CA SER A 205 6.93 10.61 17.62
C SER A 205 7.66 11.00 16.32
N PRO A 206 8.25 12.20 16.25
CA PRO A 206 9.09 12.62 15.15
C PRO A 206 10.29 11.66 14.94
N GLU A 207 10.92 11.22 16.02
CA GLU A 207 12.07 10.32 16.01
C GLU A 207 11.68 8.94 15.45
N ALA A 208 10.53 8.42 15.87
CA ALA A 208 10.02 7.15 15.37
C ALA A 208 9.71 7.21 13.87
N LEU A 209 9.08 8.30 13.38
CA LEU A 209 8.86 8.50 11.95
C LEU A 209 10.17 8.59 11.19
N GLY A 210 11.17 9.34 11.69
CA GLY A 210 12.47 9.48 11.03
C GLY A 210 13.20 8.13 10.90
N ALA A 211 13.24 7.36 11.98
CA ALA A 211 13.83 6.02 11.98
C ALA A 211 13.11 5.05 11.04
N TYR A 212 11.77 5.05 11.09
CA TYR A 212 10.93 4.21 10.22
C TYR A 212 11.10 4.56 8.75
N HIS A 213 11.09 5.85 8.41
CA HIS A 213 11.29 6.36 7.05
C HIS A 213 12.64 5.91 6.46
N LYS A 214 13.72 6.05 7.24
CA LYS A 214 15.05 5.60 6.82
C LYS A 214 15.09 4.08 6.57
N ALA A 215 14.56 3.29 7.49
CA ALA A 215 14.50 1.84 7.36
C ALA A 215 13.69 1.39 6.13
N GLU A 216 12.57 2.08 5.85
CA GLU A 216 11.76 1.80 4.66
C GLU A 216 12.51 2.15 3.35
N ILE A 217 13.27 3.25 3.32
CA ILE A 217 14.13 3.58 2.17
C ILE A 217 15.18 2.48 1.95
N GLU A 218 15.89 2.08 3.01
CA GLU A 218 16.92 1.03 2.95
C GLU A 218 16.35 -0.31 2.48
N LYS A 219 15.12 -0.64 2.89
CA LYS A 219 14.40 -1.86 2.47
C LYS A 219 13.96 -1.81 1.01
N TRP A 220 13.28 -0.73 0.61
CA TRP A 220 12.56 -0.71 -0.66
C TRP A 220 13.41 -0.31 -1.87
N TRP A 221 14.42 0.54 -1.71
CA TRP A 221 15.23 0.99 -2.84
C TRP A 221 15.96 -0.14 -3.57
N PRO A 222 16.58 -1.10 -2.90
CA PRO A 222 17.17 -2.26 -3.59
C PRO A 222 16.13 -3.07 -4.36
N ILE A 223 14.93 -3.26 -3.79
CA ILE A 223 13.84 -4.02 -4.42
C ILE A 223 13.34 -3.32 -5.68
N VAL A 224 13.06 -2.01 -5.61
CA VAL A 224 12.61 -1.20 -6.74
C VAL A 224 13.66 -1.17 -7.85
N LYS A 225 14.94 -1.02 -7.52
CA LYS A 225 16.04 -1.04 -8.48
C LYS A 225 16.20 -2.41 -9.15
N ALA A 226 16.14 -3.49 -8.36
CA ALA A 226 16.23 -4.86 -8.89
C ALA A 226 15.03 -5.20 -9.82
N ALA A 227 13.86 -4.65 -9.54
CA ALA A 227 12.67 -4.78 -10.39
C ALA A 227 12.74 -3.96 -11.68
N GLY A 228 13.79 -3.15 -11.87
CA GLY A 228 13.96 -2.34 -13.08
C GLY A 228 12.92 -1.23 -13.28
N ILE A 229 12.19 -0.86 -12.21
CA ILE A 229 11.18 0.20 -12.27
C ILE A 229 11.89 1.55 -12.47
N LYS A 230 11.66 2.17 -13.62
CA LYS A 230 12.17 3.51 -13.95
C LYS A 230 11.01 4.38 -14.41
N ALA A 231 11.09 5.67 -14.14
CA ALA A 231 10.27 6.65 -14.82
C ALA A 231 10.84 6.84 -16.25
N ASP A 232 9.97 6.80 -17.24
CA ASP A 232 10.27 7.21 -18.61
C ASP A 232 10.46 8.72 -18.67
#